data_839ae777957f2edd7093f8fa88dc09ed
#
_entry.id   839ae777957f2edd7093f8fa88dc09ed
#
_cell.length_a   1.000
_cell.length_b   1.000
_cell.length_c   1.000
_cell.angle_alpha   90.00
_cell.angle_beta   90.00
_cell.angle_gamma   90.00
#
_symmetry.space_group_name_H-M   'P 1'
#
loop_
_entity.id
_entity.type
_entity.pdbx_description
1 polymer ?
#
loop_
_entity_poly.entity_id
_entity_poly.type
_entity_poly.pdbx_seq_one_letter_code
_entity_poly.pdbx_strand_id
1 'polypeptide(L)'
;IRDSVCNQLADSGVRVIVAGLDMDFKRIPFGPIPALCAIADEVTKVHAICVKCGNLAYASHRITKSDKRVLLGEKADYEPLCRECYRKAIEEEQTIQ
;
A
#
# COMPACT_ATOMS: atom_id res chain seq x y z
N ILE A 1 17.16 0.99 -10.24
CA ILE A 1 17.48 -0.09 -11.18
C ILE A 1 16.21 -0.68 -11.80
N ARG A 2 15.18 -0.91 -10.99
CA ARG A 2 13.93 -1.49 -11.51
C ARG A 2 13.25 -0.57 -12.52
N ASP A 3 13.22 0.72 -12.24
CA ASP A 3 12.59 1.69 -13.15
C ASP A 3 13.32 1.73 -14.48
N SER A 4 14.65 1.72 -14.49
CA SER A 4 15.40 1.77 -15.74
C SER A 4 15.22 0.50 -16.55
N VAL A 5 15.14 -0.67 -15.91
CA VAL A 5 14.87 -1.93 -16.61
C VAL A 5 13.48 -1.92 -17.22
N CYS A 6 12.48 -1.48 -16.46
CA CYS A 6 11.09 -1.40 -16.97
C CYS A 6 11.00 -0.43 -18.13
N ASN A 7 11.64 0.72 -18.05
CA ASN A 7 11.65 1.70 -19.13
C ASN A 7 12.30 1.13 -20.40
N GLN A 8 13.44 0.49 -20.23
CA GLN A 8 14.16 -0.09 -21.39
C GLN A 8 13.30 -1.14 -22.09
N LEU A 9 12.65 -2.00 -21.32
CA LEU A 9 11.77 -3.02 -21.89
C LEU A 9 10.59 -2.41 -22.62
N ALA A 10 9.95 -1.44 -21.99
CA ALA A 10 8.81 -0.75 -22.60
C ALA A 10 9.21 -0.01 -23.87
N ASP A 11 10.36 0.66 -23.84
CA ASP A 11 10.88 1.38 -25.00
C ASP A 11 11.18 0.43 -26.17
N SER A 12 11.47 -0.83 -25.86
CA SER A 12 11.74 -1.87 -26.87
C SER A 12 10.45 -2.51 -27.39
N GLY A 13 9.29 -2.04 -26.96
CA GLY A 13 8.02 -2.59 -27.41
C GLY A 13 7.53 -3.79 -26.60
N VAL A 14 8.13 -4.05 -25.45
CA VAL A 14 7.73 -5.14 -24.58
C VAL A 14 6.64 -4.64 -23.63
N ARG A 15 5.59 -5.44 -23.46
CA ARG A 15 4.55 -5.14 -22.49
C ARG A 15 5.06 -5.45 -21.08
N VAL A 16 5.08 -4.43 -20.23
CA VAL A 16 5.57 -4.56 -18.85
C VAL A 16 4.40 -4.34 -17.90
N ILE A 17 4.17 -5.29 -17.02
CA ILE A 17 3.11 -5.21 -16.01
C ILE A 17 3.77 -5.33 -14.65
N VAL A 18 3.54 -4.33 -13.78
CA VAL A 18 4.09 -4.29 -12.44
C VAL A 18 2.94 -4.22 -11.46
N ALA A 19 3.01 -5.01 -10.41
CA ALA A 19 2.04 -4.95 -9.32
C ALA A 19 2.80 -4.77 -8.00
N GLY A 20 2.21 -4.04 -7.08
CA GLY A 20 2.84 -3.83 -5.79
C GLY A 20 1.96 -3.02 -4.86
N LEU A 21 2.40 -2.91 -3.62
CA LEU A 21 1.73 -2.11 -2.61
C LEU A 21 2.02 -0.63 -2.83
N ASP A 22 1.02 0.21 -2.61
CA ASP A 22 1.18 1.65 -2.76
C ASP A 22 1.76 2.30 -1.50
N MET A 23 1.37 1.84 -0.32
CA MET A 23 1.78 2.41 0.95
C MET A 23 1.99 1.31 1.99
N ASP A 24 2.80 1.62 3.01
CA ASP A 24 2.93 0.75 4.16
C ASP A 24 1.82 1.08 5.19
N PHE A 25 1.86 0.41 6.35
CA PHE A 25 0.83 0.61 7.37
C PHE A 25 0.85 2.01 7.99
N LYS A 26 1.92 2.77 7.80
CA LYS A 26 2.03 4.16 8.26
C LYS A 26 1.62 5.16 7.18
N ARG A 27 1.09 4.69 6.08
CA ARG A 27 0.70 5.48 4.91
C ARG A 27 1.88 6.17 4.24
N ILE A 28 3.05 5.55 4.34
CA ILE A 28 4.24 6.04 3.66
C ILE A 28 4.34 5.32 2.31
N PRO A 29 4.56 6.06 1.21
CA PRO A 29 4.71 5.42 -0.10
C PRO A 29 5.74 4.32 -0.08
N PHE A 30 5.42 3.19 -0.69
CA PHE A 30 6.16 1.95 -0.52
C PHE A 30 7.22 1.76 -1.60
N GLY A 31 8.49 1.82 -1.19
CA GLY A 31 9.63 1.44 -2.01
C GLY A 31 9.69 2.12 -3.38
N PRO A 32 9.85 1.36 -4.45
CA PRO A 32 9.98 1.91 -5.81
C PRO A 32 8.65 2.26 -6.47
N ILE A 33 7.51 2.00 -5.84
CA ILE A 33 6.21 2.16 -6.47
C ILE A 33 5.94 3.59 -6.94
N PRO A 34 6.26 4.66 -6.17
CA PRO A 34 6.04 6.01 -6.67
C PRO A 34 6.79 6.30 -7.96
N ALA A 35 8.05 5.86 -8.05
CA ALA A 35 8.85 6.07 -9.26
C ALA A 35 8.30 5.27 -10.43
N LEU A 36 7.86 4.03 -10.19
CA LEU A 36 7.26 3.21 -11.22
C LEU A 36 5.95 3.81 -11.73
N CYS A 37 5.15 4.38 -10.83
CA CYS A 37 3.92 5.06 -11.24
C CYS A 37 4.23 6.28 -12.13
N ALA A 38 5.33 6.96 -11.87
CA ALA A 38 5.69 8.14 -12.65
C ALA A 38 6.05 7.80 -14.10
N ILE A 39 6.67 6.66 -14.33
CA ILE A 39 7.09 6.26 -15.67
C ILE A 39 6.10 5.35 -16.39
N ALA A 40 5.06 4.92 -15.72
CA ALA A 40 4.06 4.01 -16.29
C ALA A 40 3.18 4.75 -17.29
N ASP A 41 2.80 4.06 -18.36
CA ASP A 41 1.82 4.59 -19.31
C ASP A 41 0.41 4.54 -18.73
N GLU A 42 0.15 3.54 -17.90
CA GLU A 42 -1.16 3.35 -17.31
C GLU A 42 -1.01 2.90 -15.87
N VAL A 43 -1.75 3.52 -14.97
CA VAL A 43 -1.74 3.17 -13.55
C VAL A 43 -3.17 2.90 -13.11
N THR A 44 -3.36 1.74 -12.50
CA THR A 44 -4.66 1.37 -11.92
C THR A 44 -4.46 1.13 -10.44
N LYS A 45 -5.21 1.86 -9.62
CA LYS A 45 -5.19 1.67 -8.19
C LYS A 45 -6.40 0.85 -7.78
N VAL A 46 -6.14 -0.33 -7.21
CA VAL A 46 -7.22 -1.21 -6.76
C VAL A 46 -7.34 -1.13 -5.24
N HIS A 47 -8.54 -1.47 -4.74
CA HIS A 47 -8.85 -1.30 -3.33
C HIS A 47 -9.47 -2.56 -2.75
N ALA A 48 -9.15 -2.85 -1.50
CA ALA A 48 -9.89 -3.83 -0.73
C ALA A 48 -11.15 -3.17 -0.18
N ILE A 49 -11.91 -3.90 0.59
CA ILE A 49 -13.11 -3.39 1.24
C ILE A 49 -12.79 -3.14 2.70
N CYS A 50 -13.15 -1.96 3.21
CA CYS A 50 -12.96 -1.62 4.61
C CYS A 50 -13.73 -2.60 5.49
N VAL A 51 -13.03 -3.24 6.45
CA VAL A 51 -13.65 -4.26 7.29
C VAL A 51 -14.62 -3.66 8.31
N LYS A 52 -14.58 -2.36 8.53
CA LYS A 52 -15.44 -1.71 9.52
C LYS A 52 -16.70 -1.08 8.95
N CYS A 53 -16.62 -0.48 7.77
CA CYS A 53 -17.76 0.22 7.20
C CYS A 53 -18.21 -0.26 5.83
N GLY A 54 -17.43 -1.12 5.18
CA GLY A 54 -17.80 -1.65 3.87
C GLY A 54 -17.48 -0.76 2.68
N ASN A 55 -16.93 0.43 2.89
CA ASN A 55 -16.49 1.30 1.80
C ASN A 55 -15.16 0.81 1.24
N LEU A 56 -14.71 1.42 0.16
CA LEU A 56 -13.41 1.09 -0.39
C LEU A 56 -12.32 1.42 0.62
N ALA A 57 -11.42 0.49 0.84
CA ALA A 57 -10.31 0.70 1.77
C ALA A 57 -9.27 1.62 1.15
N TYR A 58 -8.61 2.38 1.99
CA TYR A 58 -7.59 3.33 1.59
C TYR A 58 -6.21 2.91 2.09
N ALA A 59 -6.13 2.37 3.31
CA ALA A 59 -4.86 2.07 3.95
C ALA A 59 -4.93 0.75 4.69
N SER A 60 -3.77 0.19 4.97
CA SER A 60 -3.65 -1.00 5.81
C SER A 60 -3.37 -0.57 7.24
N HIS A 61 -4.20 -1.00 8.16
CA HIS A 61 -4.00 -0.74 9.58
C HIS A 61 -3.32 -1.94 10.21
N ARG A 62 -2.20 -1.70 10.89
CA ARG A 62 -1.50 -2.77 11.59
C ARG A 62 -2.14 -2.97 12.96
N ILE A 63 -2.59 -4.17 13.22
CA ILE A 63 -3.25 -4.50 14.47
C ILE A 63 -2.23 -4.72 15.59
N THR A 64 -1.09 -5.31 15.27
CA THR A 64 -0.04 -5.57 16.24
C THR A 64 0.72 -4.30 16.57
N LYS A 65 1.34 -4.28 17.74
CA LYS A 65 2.09 -3.10 18.20
C LYS A 65 3.55 -3.10 17.76
N SER A 66 3.94 -4.02 16.88
CA SER A 66 5.30 -4.08 16.37
C SER A 66 5.59 -2.90 15.45
N ASP A 67 6.79 -2.33 15.56
CA ASP A 67 7.23 -1.25 14.69
C ASP A 67 7.84 -1.73 13.40
N LYS A 68 7.96 -3.01 13.20
CA LYS A 68 8.51 -3.56 11.97
C LYS A 68 7.62 -3.20 10.81
N ARG A 69 8.25 -2.71 9.75
CA ARG A 69 7.53 -2.26 8.56
C ARG A 69 6.90 -3.42 7.80
N VAL A 70 7.57 -4.56 7.81
CA VAL A 70 7.10 -5.77 7.14
C VAL A 70 7.16 -6.92 8.14
N LEU A 71 6.05 -7.63 8.28
CA LEU A 71 5.99 -8.84 9.08
C LEU A 71 5.92 -10.03 8.14
N LEU A 72 7.01 -10.76 8.01
CA LEU A 72 7.08 -11.92 7.13
C LEU A 72 6.52 -13.15 7.84
N GLY A 73 5.66 -13.86 7.14
CA GLY A 73 5.09 -15.10 7.66
C GLY A 73 3.97 -14.92 8.66
N GLU A 74 3.65 -13.69 9.00
CA GLU A 74 2.54 -13.40 9.91
C GLU A 74 1.25 -13.18 9.15
N LYS A 75 0.16 -13.64 9.69
CA LYS A 75 -1.16 -13.44 9.11
C LYS A 75 -2.03 -12.67 10.09
N ALA A 76 -3.06 -12.02 9.57
CA ALA A 76 -4.06 -11.31 10.36
C ALA A 76 -3.50 -10.16 11.19
N ASP A 77 -2.34 -9.64 10.83
CA ASP A 77 -1.75 -8.51 11.53
C ASP A 77 -2.15 -7.18 10.93
N TYR A 78 -2.85 -7.22 9.82
CA TYR A 78 -3.28 -6.02 9.10
C TYR A 78 -4.76 -6.11 8.78
N GLU A 79 -5.41 -4.96 8.73
CA GLU A 79 -6.79 -4.88 8.27
C GLU A 79 -6.93 -3.72 7.30
N PRO A 80 -7.70 -3.89 6.21
CA PRO A 80 -7.95 -2.79 5.29
C PRO A 80 -9.00 -1.85 5.86
N LEU A 81 -8.71 -0.55 5.89
CA LEU A 81 -9.62 0.47 6.39
C LEU A 81 -9.73 1.61 5.40
N CYS A 82 -10.92 2.19 5.30
CA CYS A 82 -11.10 3.42 4.56
C CYS A 82 -10.41 4.55 5.32
N ARG A 83 -10.29 5.71 4.69
CA ARG A 83 -9.57 6.84 5.28
C ARG A 83 -10.13 7.24 6.63
N GLU A 84 -11.45 7.31 6.76
CA GLU A 84 -12.08 7.72 8.00
C GLU A 84 -11.87 6.69 9.11
N CYS A 85 -12.07 5.42 8.82
CA CYS A 85 -11.90 4.36 9.81
C CYS A 85 -10.43 4.24 10.23
N TYR A 86 -9.50 4.43 9.30
CA TYR A 86 -8.09 4.42 9.61
C TYR A 86 -7.73 5.57 10.57
N ARG A 87 -8.22 6.76 10.27
CA ARG A 87 -7.97 7.93 11.11
C ARG A 87 -8.50 7.72 12.52
N LYS A 88 -9.70 7.17 12.65
CA LYS A 88 -10.29 6.87 13.95
C LYS A 88 -9.49 5.83 14.73
N ALA A 89 -9.01 4.80 14.03
CA ALA A 89 -8.20 3.76 14.67
C ALA A 89 -6.90 4.32 15.23
N ILE A 90 -6.25 5.19 14.49
CA ILE A 90 -5.01 5.82 14.94
C ILE A 90 -5.27 6.75 16.12
N GLU A 91 -6.35 7.52 16.09
CA GLU A 91 -6.73 8.38 17.21
C GLU A 91 -6.98 7.59 18.49
N GLU A 92 -7.67 6.47 18.38
CA GLU A 92 -7.94 5.60 19.52
C GLU A 92 -6.65 5.06 20.13
N GLU A 93 -5.72 4.64 19.29
CA GLU A 93 -4.42 4.15 19.76
C GLU A 93 -3.65 5.23 20.51
N GLN A 94 -3.68 6.46 20.03
CA GLN A 94 -3.00 7.57 20.68
C GLN A 94 -3.67 7.94 21.99
N THR A 95 -4.98 7.80 22.08
CA THR A 95 -5.73 8.15 23.29
C THR A 95 -5.47 7.16 24.42
N ILE A 96 -5.29 5.88 24.09
CA ILE A 96 -5.06 4.83 25.09
C ILE A 96 -3.68 4.97 25.73
N GLN A 97 -2.74 5.55 25.03
CA GLN A 97 -1.42 5.80 25.59
C GLN A 97 -1.41 7.02 26.47
#